data_bdee5a18ceb9bdf44528892716e4eb0d
#
_entry.id   bdee5a18ceb9bdf44528892716e4eb0d
#
_cell.length_a   1.000
_cell.length_b   1.000
_cell.length_c   1.000
_cell.angle_alpha   90.00
_cell.angle_beta   90.00
_cell.angle_gamma   90.00
#
_symmetry.space_group_name_H-M   'P 1'
#
loop_
_entity.id
_entity.type
_entity.pdbx_description
1 polymer ?
#
loop_
_entity_poly.entity_id
_entity_poly.type
_entity_poly.pdbx_seq_one_letter_code
_entity_poly.pdbx_strand_id
1 'polypeptide(L)'
;MEIPADDGIVLYTYWRSSAAYRVRIGLELKGLAWEARPVHLVREGGEQHLDAYRTLNPQQLVPTLLHEGHALTQSLAILEYLDERFPHVPLLPADAAGRARVRALAQLVACDIHPINNLRVMQYLERTLQLPADARTQWTLHWIAEGFAAMEALLANSTDTGTFCHGDRPGLADICLLPQLYNAHRFGLDLASYPTLRRIEAACQALDAFDRARPENQLDAA
;
A
#
# COMPACT_ATOMS: atom_id res chain seq x y z
N MET A 1 -24.12 -6.61 6.83
CA MET A 1 -22.88 -6.99 7.54
C MET A 1 -22.78 -6.02 8.71
N GLU A 2 -22.82 -6.53 9.93
CA GLU A 2 -22.79 -5.66 11.12
C GLU A 2 -21.34 -5.19 11.34
N ILE A 3 -21.19 -3.88 11.60
CA ILE A 3 -19.93 -3.29 12.02
C ILE A 3 -19.76 -3.66 13.49
N PRO A 4 -18.66 -4.30 13.92
CA PRO A 4 -18.44 -4.63 15.31
C PRO A 4 -18.56 -3.38 16.21
N ALA A 5 -19.32 -3.47 17.28
CA ALA A 5 -19.48 -2.38 18.25
C ALA A 5 -18.35 -2.36 19.29
N ASP A 6 -17.44 -3.35 19.25
CA ASP A 6 -16.28 -3.46 20.12
C ASP A 6 -15.07 -2.73 19.52
N ASP A 7 -14.05 -2.49 20.37
CA ASP A 7 -12.83 -1.78 19.98
C ASP A 7 -11.90 -2.60 19.07
N GLY A 8 -12.38 -3.71 18.49
CA GLY A 8 -11.62 -4.60 17.62
C GLY A 8 -11.40 -3.98 16.23
N ILE A 9 -10.17 -4.12 15.72
CA ILE A 9 -9.82 -3.70 14.35
C ILE A 9 -10.08 -4.87 13.40
N VAL A 10 -10.91 -4.63 12.36
CA VAL A 10 -11.15 -5.60 11.28
C VAL A 10 -10.72 -4.99 9.96
N LEU A 11 -9.87 -5.71 9.22
CA LEU A 11 -9.38 -5.27 7.91
C LEU A 11 -9.91 -6.17 6.80
N TYR A 12 -10.76 -5.63 5.93
CA TYR A 12 -11.08 -6.24 4.66
C TYR A 12 -9.91 -6.06 3.70
N THR A 13 -9.33 -7.16 3.28
CA THR A 13 -8.02 -7.22 2.62
C THR A 13 -8.01 -8.19 1.46
N TYR A 14 -6.99 -8.11 0.62
CA TYR A 14 -6.63 -9.13 -0.36
C TYR A 14 -5.12 -9.25 -0.38
N TRP A 15 -4.59 -10.47 -0.32
CA TRP A 15 -3.17 -10.73 -0.15
C TRP A 15 -2.25 -9.95 -1.10
N ARG A 16 -2.56 -9.91 -2.42
CA ARG A 16 -1.78 -9.17 -3.43
C ARG A 16 -2.11 -7.69 -3.57
N SER A 17 -3.09 -7.18 -2.85
CA SER A 17 -3.42 -5.75 -2.95
C SER A 17 -2.35 -4.89 -2.31
N SER A 18 -1.67 -4.06 -3.10
CA SER A 18 -0.67 -3.10 -2.59
C SER A 18 -1.27 -2.10 -1.60
N ALA A 19 -2.50 -1.65 -1.83
CA ALA A 19 -3.18 -0.74 -0.91
C ALA A 19 -3.51 -1.41 0.43
N ALA A 20 -3.95 -2.69 0.42
CA ALA A 20 -4.17 -3.45 1.64
C ALA A 20 -2.85 -3.78 2.34
N TYR A 21 -1.79 -4.09 1.58
CA TYR A 21 -0.46 -4.36 2.12
C TYR A 21 0.09 -3.14 2.89
N ARG A 22 -0.14 -1.90 2.42
CA ARG A 22 0.20 -0.68 3.19
C ARG A 22 -0.45 -0.68 4.57
N VAL A 23 -1.75 -0.97 4.64
CA VAL A 23 -2.48 -0.96 5.92
C VAL A 23 -2.00 -2.07 6.85
N ARG A 24 -1.74 -3.28 6.31
CA ARG A 24 -1.15 -4.38 7.08
C ARG A 24 0.19 -3.97 7.70
N ILE A 25 1.10 -3.36 6.91
CA ILE A 25 2.39 -2.86 7.44
C ILE A 25 2.15 -1.84 8.56
N GLY A 26 1.23 -0.90 8.37
CA GLY A 26 0.92 0.10 9.39
C GLY A 26 0.42 -0.50 10.70
N LEU A 27 -0.48 -1.50 10.62
CA LEU A 27 -0.98 -2.23 11.78
C LEU A 27 0.14 -2.99 12.50
N GLU A 28 0.99 -3.69 11.75
CA GLU A 28 2.12 -4.45 12.27
C GLU A 28 3.19 -3.56 12.91
N LEU A 29 3.53 -2.41 12.30
CA LEU A 29 4.49 -1.45 12.85
C LEU A 29 3.99 -0.87 14.17
N LYS A 30 2.69 -0.63 14.28
CA LYS A 30 2.06 -0.12 15.51
C LYS A 30 1.83 -1.22 16.57
N GLY A 31 2.05 -2.49 16.23
CA GLY A 31 1.81 -3.62 17.14
C GLY A 31 0.32 -3.80 17.48
N LEU A 32 -0.58 -3.40 16.61
CA LEU A 32 -2.01 -3.48 16.83
C LEU A 32 -2.52 -4.89 16.47
N ALA A 33 -3.36 -5.45 17.34
CA ALA A 33 -4.08 -6.68 17.04
C ALA A 33 -5.23 -6.38 16.06
N TRP A 34 -5.43 -7.22 15.05
CA TRP A 34 -6.45 -7.04 14.04
C TRP A 34 -6.93 -8.37 13.45
N GLU A 35 -8.16 -8.39 12.94
CA GLU A 35 -8.77 -9.52 12.25
C GLU A 35 -8.71 -9.29 10.74
N ALA A 36 -8.20 -10.28 9.99
CA ALA A 36 -8.24 -10.25 8.53
C ALA A 36 -9.56 -10.80 8.01
N ARG A 37 -10.23 -10.07 7.11
CA ARG A 37 -11.36 -10.55 6.31
C ARG A 37 -11.02 -10.49 4.83
N PRO A 38 -10.61 -11.62 4.24
CA PRO A 38 -10.28 -11.68 2.82
C PRO A 38 -11.44 -11.30 1.91
N VAL A 39 -11.15 -10.54 0.84
CA VAL A 39 -12.07 -10.21 -0.25
C VAL A 39 -11.33 -10.51 -1.55
N HIS A 40 -11.68 -11.62 -2.19
CA HIS A 40 -10.95 -12.07 -3.38
C HIS A 40 -11.32 -11.25 -4.62
N LEU A 41 -10.34 -10.53 -5.19
CA LEU A 41 -10.59 -9.53 -6.24
C LEU A 41 -10.81 -10.09 -7.65
N VAL A 42 -10.55 -11.37 -7.88
CA VAL A 42 -10.64 -11.98 -9.23
C VAL A 42 -11.47 -13.25 -9.29
N ARG A 43 -11.65 -13.99 -8.18
CA ARG A 43 -12.50 -15.20 -8.15
C ARG A 43 -13.94 -14.80 -8.47
N GLU A 44 -14.58 -15.56 -9.37
CA GLU A 44 -16.00 -15.37 -9.76
C GLU A 44 -16.36 -13.92 -10.16
N GLY A 45 -15.43 -13.22 -10.79
CA GLY A 45 -15.61 -11.81 -11.18
C GLY A 45 -15.23 -10.79 -10.10
N GLY A 46 -14.91 -11.24 -8.90
CA GLY A 46 -14.44 -10.43 -7.80
C GLY A 46 -15.48 -10.20 -6.70
N GLU A 47 -15.17 -10.68 -5.49
CA GLU A 47 -16.04 -10.58 -4.31
C GLU A 47 -16.31 -9.13 -3.88
N GLN A 48 -15.44 -8.17 -4.25
CA GLN A 48 -15.64 -6.74 -4.01
C GLN A 48 -16.89 -6.19 -4.73
N HIS A 49 -17.43 -6.90 -5.72
CA HIS A 49 -18.63 -6.52 -6.46
C HIS A 49 -19.91 -7.07 -5.85
N LEU A 50 -19.84 -7.96 -4.87
CA LEU A 50 -21.00 -8.48 -4.17
C LEU A 50 -21.71 -7.38 -3.36
N ASP A 51 -23.03 -7.43 -3.29
CA ASP A 51 -23.84 -6.42 -2.62
C ASP A 51 -23.45 -6.21 -1.16
N ALA A 52 -23.08 -7.29 -0.47
CA ALA A 52 -22.63 -7.23 0.92
C ALA A 52 -21.38 -6.34 1.09
N TYR A 53 -20.40 -6.43 0.17
CA TYR A 53 -19.21 -5.59 0.23
C TYR A 53 -19.46 -4.19 -0.33
N ARG A 54 -20.27 -4.05 -1.37
CA ARG A 54 -20.67 -2.75 -1.95
C ARG A 54 -21.36 -1.85 -0.94
N THR A 55 -22.19 -2.41 -0.05
CA THR A 55 -22.81 -1.68 1.05
C THR A 55 -21.77 -1.14 2.03
N LEU A 56 -20.72 -1.89 2.29
CA LEU A 56 -19.61 -1.48 3.17
C LEU A 56 -18.71 -0.45 2.50
N ASN A 57 -18.33 -0.69 1.24
CA ASN A 57 -17.48 0.20 0.44
C ASN A 57 -18.04 0.38 -0.98
N PRO A 58 -18.77 1.48 -1.24
CA PRO A 58 -19.31 1.77 -2.57
C PRO A 58 -18.26 1.90 -3.68
N GLN A 59 -16.97 2.16 -3.34
CA GLN A 59 -15.88 2.16 -4.31
C GLN A 59 -15.50 0.76 -4.81
N GLN A 60 -15.93 -0.31 -4.10
CA GLN A 60 -15.63 -1.71 -4.47
C GLN A 60 -14.11 -1.97 -4.55
N LEU A 61 -13.37 -1.41 -3.62
CA LEU A 61 -11.92 -1.53 -3.50
C LEU A 61 -11.56 -2.02 -2.10
N VAL A 62 -10.41 -2.67 -1.98
CA VAL A 62 -9.75 -2.95 -0.69
C VAL A 62 -8.53 -2.03 -0.55
N PRO A 63 -8.13 -1.66 0.68
CA PRO A 63 -8.68 -2.07 1.96
C PRO A 63 -9.93 -1.30 2.39
N THR A 64 -10.70 -1.92 3.30
CA THR A 64 -11.66 -1.23 4.17
C THR A 64 -11.36 -1.66 5.60
N LEU A 65 -11.21 -0.73 6.51
CA LEU A 65 -10.97 -0.99 7.92
C LEU A 65 -12.21 -0.66 8.73
N LEU A 66 -12.63 -1.58 9.59
CA LEU A 66 -13.68 -1.33 10.58
C LEU A 66 -13.04 -1.13 11.95
N HIS A 67 -13.40 -0.08 12.63
CA HIS A 67 -13.00 0.21 13.99
C HIS A 67 -13.97 1.20 14.65
N GLU A 68 -14.34 0.95 15.90
CA GLU A 68 -15.23 1.83 16.70
C GLU A 68 -16.51 2.25 15.94
N GLY A 69 -17.15 1.33 15.24
CA GLY A 69 -18.37 1.60 14.47
C GLY A 69 -18.18 2.36 13.16
N HIS A 70 -16.95 2.66 12.77
CA HIS A 70 -16.60 3.34 11.51
C HIS A 70 -16.13 2.37 10.44
N ALA A 71 -16.53 2.59 9.19
CA ALA A 71 -15.99 1.95 8.01
C ALA A 71 -15.06 2.94 7.28
N LEU A 72 -13.75 2.72 7.37
CA LEU A 72 -12.73 3.60 6.82
C LEU A 72 -12.20 3.01 5.51
N THR A 73 -12.10 3.85 4.49
CA THR A 73 -11.59 3.49 3.16
C THR A 73 -10.39 4.35 2.80
N GLN A 74 -9.68 3.99 1.72
CA GLN A 74 -8.43 4.63 1.29
C GLN A 74 -7.24 4.39 2.24
N SER A 75 -6.23 3.66 1.73
CA SER A 75 -5.09 3.22 2.56
C SER A 75 -4.38 4.35 3.31
N LEU A 76 -4.21 5.54 2.68
CA LEU A 76 -3.56 6.68 3.33
C LEU A 76 -4.44 7.26 4.45
N ALA A 77 -5.74 7.42 4.21
CA ALA A 77 -6.67 7.90 5.23
C ALA A 77 -6.75 6.94 6.43
N ILE A 78 -6.76 5.62 6.16
CA ILE A 78 -6.71 4.60 7.21
C ILE A 78 -5.41 4.71 8.02
N LEU A 79 -4.27 4.88 7.36
CA LEU A 79 -2.97 4.99 8.03
C LEU A 79 -2.86 6.28 8.86
N GLU A 80 -3.39 7.40 8.37
CA GLU A 80 -3.44 8.64 9.16
C GLU A 80 -4.40 8.50 10.35
N TYR A 81 -5.56 7.88 10.18
CA TYR A 81 -6.46 7.55 11.29
C TYR A 81 -5.77 6.70 12.36
N LEU A 82 -5.07 5.64 11.94
CA LEU A 82 -4.32 4.79 12.86
C LEU A 82 -3.19 5.57 13.56
N ASP A 83 -2.56 6.53 12.86
CA ASP A 83 -1.49 7.34 13.42
C ASP A 83 -2.01 8.31 14.49
N GLU A 84 -3.17 8.90 14.28
CA GLU A 84 -3.82 9.80 15.24
C GLU A 84 -4.43 9.03 16.42
N ARG A 85 -5.09 7.89 16.15
CA ARG A 85 -5.78 7.09 17.18
C ARG A 85 -4.81 6.33 18.09
N PHE A 86 -3.65 5.92 17.55
CA PHE A 86 -2.61 5.15 18.24
C PHE A 86 -1.24 5.82 18.12
N PRO A 87 -0.99 6.94 18.81
CA PRO A 87 0.17 7.82 18.56
C PRO A 87 1.51 7.29 19.09
N HIS A 88 1.56 6.17 19.83
CA HIS A 88 2.79 5.68 20.47
C HIS A 88 3.91 5.31 19.49
N VAL A 89 3.57 4.87 18.28
CA VAL A 89 4.51 4.59 17.19
C VAL A 89 4.12 5.48 16.01
N PRO A 90 4.64 6.71 15.91
CA PRO A 90 4.24 7.65 14.88
C PRO A 90 4.72 7.20 13.50
N LEU A 91 3.85 7.33 12.50
CA LEU A 91 4.16 7.08 11.08
C LEU A 91 4.60 8.35 10.35
N LEU A 92 4.44 9.51 10.97
CA LEU A 92 4.80 10.82 10.45
C LEU A 92 5.75 11.54 11.41
N PRO A 93 6.68 12.39 10.90
CA PRO A 93 7.52 13.25 11.72
C PRO A 93 6.71 14.24 12.58
N ALA A 94 7.32 14.81 13.60
CA ALA A 94 6.67 15.77 14.47
C ALA A 94 6.50 17.16 13.82
N ASP A 95 7.46 17.57 13.01
CA ASP A 95 7.47 18.90 12.39
C ASP A 95 6.67 18.94 11.08
N ALA A 96 6.16 20.12 10.74
CA ALA A 96 5.28 20.30 9.59
C ALA A 96 5.97 20.06 8.25
N ALA A 97 7.23 20.41 8.09
CA ALA A 97 7.98 20.24 6.85
C ALA A 97 8.29 18.77 6.59
N GLY A 98 8.74 18.05 7.62
CA GLY A 98 8.93 16.59 7.56
C GLY A 98 7.64 15.84 7.26
N ARG A 99 6.51 16.21 7.90
CA ARG A 99 5.18 15.64 7.60
C ARG A 99 4.78 15.86 6.14
N ALA A 100 5.00 17.08 5.61
CA ALA A 100 4.70 17.40 4.21
C ALA A 100 5.56 16.56 3.26
N ARG A 101 6.87 16.44 3.53
CA ARG A 101 7.80 15.63 2.74
C ARG A 101 7.39 14.15 2.73
N VAL A 102 7.14 13.57 3.89
CA VAL A 102 6.75 12.15 4.00
C VAL A 102 5.43 11.88 3.29
N ARG A 103 4.44 12.78 3.41
CA ARG A 103 3.19 12.68 2.66
C ARG A 103 3.41 12.79 1.15
N ALA A 104 4.26 13.70 0.68
CA ALA A 104 4.57 13.85 -0.74
C ALA A 104 5.16 12.55 -1.32
N LEU A 105 6.13 11.93 -0.63
CA LEU A 105 6.71 10.65 -1.05
C LEU A 105 5.66 9.51 -1.03
N ALA A 106 4.81 9.47 0.00
CA ALA A 106 3.73 8.48 0.09
C ALA A 106 2.69 8.65 -1.03
N GLN A 107 2.32 9.90 -1.34
CA GLN A 107 1.34 10.23 -2.38
C GLN A 107 1.89 9.98 -3.78
N LEU A 108 3.17 10.23 -4.04
CA LEU A 108 3.80 9.87 -5.31
C LEU A 108 3.55 8.39 -5.64
N VAL A 109 3.67 7.51 -4.66
CA VAL A 109 3.34 6.08 -4.85
C VAL A 109 1.82 5.85 -4.90
N ALA A 110 1.08 6.38 -3.94
CA ALA A 110 -0.32 6.02 -3.73
C ALA A 110 -1.29 6.74 -4.67
N CYS A 111 -0.91 7.92 -5.21
CA CYS A 111 -1.77 8.73 -6.06
C CYS A 111 -1.30 8.79 -7.52
N ASP A 112 0.01 8.63 -7.78
CA ASP A 112 0.55 8.81 -9.13
C ASP A 112 0.96 7.48 -9.80
N ILE A 113 1.55 6.52 -9.04
CA ILE A 113 1.99 5.24 -9.61
C ILE A 113 0.89 4.17 -9.49
N HIS A 114 0.45 3.88 -8.26
CA HIS A 114 -0.44 2.74 -7.98
C HIS A 114 -1.80 2.83 -8.70
N PRO A 115 -2.54 3.96 -8.72
CA PRO A 115 -3.89 3.99 -9.26
C PRO A 115 -3.98 3.68 -10.75
N ILE A 116 -2.99 4.11 -11.53
CA ILE A 116 -2.94 3.89 -12.99
C ILE A 116 -2.50 2.47 -13.36
N ASN A 117 -1.99 1.70 -12.37
CA ASN A 117 -1.62 0.28 -12.50
C ASN A 117 -2.56 -0.64 -11.71
N ASN A 118 -3.67 -0.09 -11.17
CA ASN A 118 -4.64 -0.85 -10.40
C ASN A 118 -5.38 -1.88 -11.28
N LEU A 119 -5.83 -2.98 -10.67
CA LEU A 119 -6.54 -4.07 -11.33
C LEU A 119 -7.68 -3.58 -12.25
N ARG A 120 -8.50 -2.62 -11.79
CA ARG A 120 -9.62 -2.07 -12.59
C ARG A 120 -9.15 -1.37 -13.88
N VAL A 121 -7.98 -0.69 -13.82
CA VAL A 121 -7.38 -0.05 -14.99
C VAL A 121 -6.85 -1.11 -15.94
N MET A 122 -6.13 -2.10 -15.42
CA MET A 122 -5.62 -3.21 -16.23
C MET A 122 -6.75 -4.00 -16.89
N GLN A 123 -7.86 -4.24 -16.20
CA GLN A 123 -9.06 -4.87 -16.76
C GLN A 123 -9.72 -4.01 -17.84
N TYR A 124 -9.75 -2.69 -17.70
CA TYR A 124 -10.27 -1.79 -18.71
C TYR A 124 -9.39 -1.79 -19.97
N LEU A 125 -8.06 -1.71 -19.80
CA LEU A 125 -7.11 -1.80 -20.90
C LEU A 125 -7.25 -3.13 -21.67
N GLU A 126 -7.48 -4.23 -20.94
CA GLU A 126 -7.67 -5.56 -21.53
C GLU A 126 -9.02 -5.70 -22.23
N ARG A 127 -10.11 -5.46 -21.51
CA ARG A 127 -11.46 -5.84 -21.95
C ARG A 127 -12.08 -4.80 -22.88
N THR A 128 -11.84 -3.51 -22.62
CA THR A 128 -12.45 -2.41 -23.37
C THR A 128 -11.56 -1.94 -24.50
N LEU A 129 -10.26 -1.71 -24.22
CA LEU A 129 -9.31 -1.24 -25.22
C LEU A 129 -8.60 -2.40 -25.95
N GLN A 130 -8.82 -3.65 -25.51
CA GLN A 130 -8.28 -4.87 -26.12
C GLN A 130 -6.76 -4.85 -26.29
N LEU A 131 -6.05 -4.19 -25.34
CA LEU A 131 -4.61 -4.17 -25.38
C LEU A 131 -4.03 -5.56 -25.07
N PRO A 132 -3.06 -6.05 -25.85
CA PRO A 132 -2.40 -7.31 -25.60
C PRO A 132 -1.61 -7.31 -24.28
N ALA A 133 -1.28 -8.49 -23.77
CA ALA A 133 -0.65 -8.65 -22.45
C ALA A 133 0.71 -7.96 -22.33
N ASP A 134 1.52 -8.00 -23.39
CA ASP A 134 2.82 -7.32 -23.46
C ASP A 134 2.69 -5.79 -23.39
N ALA A 135 1.72 -5.20 -24.08
CA ALA A 135 1.45 -3.77 -24.02
C ALA A 135 0.99 -3.34 -22.62
N ARG A 136 0.17 -4.16 -21.93
CA ARG A 136 -0.25 -3.90 -20.55
C ARG A 136 0.92 -4.03 -19.57
N THR A 137 1.82 -4.97 -19.79
CA THR A 137 3.06 -5.09 -19.01
C THR A 137 3.95 -3.88 -19.22
N GLN A 138 4.15 -3.44 -20.47
CA GLN A 138 4.91 -2.22 -20.79
C GLN A 138 4.30 -0.97 -20.14
N TRP A 139 2.97 -0.83 -20.17
CA TRP A 139 2.27 0.24 -19.45
C TRP A 139 2.64 0.25 -17.96
N THR A 140 2.54 -0.92 -17.31
CA THR A 140 2.83 -1.03 -15.88
C THR A 140 4.28 -0.69 -15.58
N LEU A 141 5.22 -1.24 -16.33
CA LEU A 141 6.65 -0.98 -16.16
C LEU A 141 7.01 0.49 -16.40
N HIS A 142 6.43 1.12 -17.43
CA HIS A 142 6.66 2.52 -17.74
C HIS A 142 6.31 3.42 -16.54
N TRP A 143 5.10 3.32 -16.03
CA TRP A 143 4.65 4.19 -14.94
C TRP A 143 5.33 3.92 -13.61
N ILE A 144 5.72 2.68 -13.34
CA ILE A 144 6.53 2.37 -12.15
C ILE A 144 7.92 2.99 -12.32
N ALA A 145 8.55 2.85 -13.48
CA ALA A 145 9.90 3.37 -13.74
C ALA A 145 9.95 4.91 -13.65
N GLU A 146 8.98 5.61 -14.24
CA GLU A 146 8.85 7.07 -14.15
C GLU A 146 8.74 7.55 -12.71
N GLY A 147 7.83 6.93 -11.94
CA GLY A 147 7.66 7.30 -10.53
C GLY A 147 8.88 6.96 -9.67
N PHE A 148 9.53 5.82 -9.93
CA PHE A 148 10.75 5.43 -9.21
C PHE A 148 11.94 6.31 -9.54
N ALA A 149 12.08 6.79 -10.78
CA ALA A 149 13.12 7.75 -11.15
C ALA A 149 12.98 9.06 -10.35
N ALA A 150 11.75 9.58 -10.25
CA ALA A 150 11.46 10.76 -9.44
C ALA A 150 11.73 10.50 -7.94
N MET A 151 11.27 9.36 -7.42
CA MET A 151 11.44 9.03 -6.00
C MET A 151 12.91 8.80 -5.63
N GLU A 152 13.68 8.11 -6.46
CA GLU A 152 15.14 7.94 -6.30
C GLU A 152 15.83 9.31 -6.21
N ALA A 153 15.53 10.22 -7.15
CA ALA A 153 16.13 11.56 -7.17
C ALA A 153 15.78 12.38 -5.92
N LEU A 154 14.53 12.32 -5.45
CA LEU A 154 14.08 13.01 -4.23
C LEU A 154 14.74 12.46 -2.97
N LEU A 155 14.95 11.15 -2.90
CA LEU A 155 15.56 10.50 -1.75
C LEU A 155 17.08 10.64 -1.75
N ALA A 156 17.74 10.41 -2.88
CA ALA A 156 19.21 10.45 -3.00
C ALA A 156 19.78 11.85 -2.74
N ASN A 157 19.04 12.90 -3.07
CA ASN A 157 19.49 14.30 -2.94
C ASN A 157 19.03 14.98 -1.64
N SER A 158 18.42 14.25 -0.68
CA SER A 158 17.93 14.82 0.57
C SER A 158 18.73 14.37 1.78
N THR A 159 19.13 15.31 2.61
CA THR A 159 19.75 15.05 3.92
C THR A 159 18.79 14.45 4.94
N ASP A 160 17.48 14.58 4.70
CA ASP A 160 16.46 13.99 5.57
C ASP A 160 16.28 12.47 5.30
N THR A 161 16.84 11.96 4.23
CA THR A 161 16.83 10.52 3.93
C THR A 161 17.90 9.83 4.79
N GLY A 162 17.45 8.98 5.70
CA GLY A 162 18.31 8.17 6.55
C GLY A 162 18.32 6.70 6.11
N THR A 163 18.25 5.80 7.05
CA THR A 163 18.04 4.37 6.82
C THR A 163 16.75 4.11 6.04
N PHE A 164 15.72 4.92 6.30
CA PHE A 164 14.40 4.89 5.64
C PHE A 164 14.18 6.15 4.79
N CYS A 165 13.02 6.27 4.19
CA CYS A 165 12.66 7.43 3.35
C CYS A 165 12.79 8.76 4.09
N HIS A 166 12.62 8.77 5.42
CA HIS A 166 12.81 9.94 6.27
C HIS A 166 13.39 9.52 7.62
N GLY A 167 14.67 9.84 7.85
CA GLY A 167 15.39 9.48 9.08
C GLY A 167 15.63 7.97 9.23
N ASP A 168 15.75 7.53 10.50
CA ASP A 168 16.16 6.17 10.83
C ASP A 168 15.05 5.31 11.45
N ARG A 169 13.80 5.70 11.24
CA ARG A 169 12.60 4.92 11.59
C ARG A 169 11.69 4.80 10.39
N PRO A 170 11.10 3.60 10.15
CA PRO A 170 10.14 3.44 9.07
C PRO A 170 8.89 4.27 9.32
N GLY A 171 8.35 4.89 8.27
CA GLY A 171 7.18 5.73 8.34
C GLY A 171 6.24 5.53 7.15
N LEU A 172 5.31 6.48 6.98
CA LEU A 172 4.26 6.41 5.96
C LEU A 172 4.82 6.26 4.53
N ALA A 173 5.96 6.91 4.24
CA ALA A 173 6.60 6.81 2.92
C ALA A 173 7.11 5.39 2.63
N ASP A 174 7.75 4.75 3.61
CA ASP A 174 8.26 3.38 3.50
C ASP A 174 7.11 2.36 3.38
N ILE A 175 6.04 2.57 4.14
CA ILE A 175 4.80 1.80 4.06
C ILE A 175 4.22 1.83 2.64
N CYS A 176 4.32 2.96 1.95
CA CYS A 176 3.83 3.09 0.58
C CYS A 176 4.82 2.53 -0.44
N LEU A 177 6.11 2.75 -0.24
CA LEU A 177 7.16 2.34 -1.15
C LEU A 177 7.29 0.81 -1.26
N LEU A 178 7.33 0.09 -0.14
CA LEU A 178 7.61 -1.35 -0.15
C LEU A 178 6.60 -2.17 -0.98
N PRO A 179 5.26 -1.98 -0.86
CA PRO A 179 4.30 -2.66 -1.73
C PRO A 179 4.45 -2.32 -3.22
N GLN A 180 4.99 -1.14 -3.54
CA GLN A 180 5.25 -0.77 -4.93
C GLN A 180 6.54 -1.41 -5.47
N LEU A 181 7.58 -1.57 -4.64
CA LEU A 181 8.77 -2.35 -4.95
C LEU A 181 8.43 -3.83 -5.16
N TYR A 182 7.56 -4.39 -4.31
CA TYR A 182 7.00 -5.74 -4.52
C TYR A 182 6.34 -5.89 -5.90
N ASN A 183 5.56 -4.89 -6.32
CA ASN A 183 4.99 -4.89 -7.67
C ASN A 183 6.05 -4.76 -8.76
N ALA A 184 7.05 -3.92 -8.58
CA ALA A 184 8.15 -3.77 -9.53
C ALA A 184 8.88 -5.10 -9.78
N HIS A 185 9.21 -5.81 -8.71
CA HIS A 185 9.80 -7.17 -8.80
C HIS A 185 8.88 -8.14 -9.53
N ARG A 186 7.58 -8.15 -9.19
CA ARG A 186 6.59 -9.03 -9.81
C ARG A 186 6.45 -8.83 -11.31
N PHE A 187 6.59 -7.59 -11.79
CA PHE A 187 6.55 -7.25 -13.22
C PHE A 187 7.92 -7.30 -13.90
N GLY A 188 8.98 -7.60 -13.16
CA GLY A 188 10.34 -7.76 -13.70
C GLY A 188 11.03 -6.44 -14.02
N LEU A 189 10.70 -5.34 -13.32
CA LEU A 189 11.46 -4.09 -13.46
C LEU A 189 12.87 -4.26 -12.91
N ASP A 190 13.88 -3.90 -13.71
CA ASP A 190 15.27 -3.83 -13.23
C ASP A 190 15.43 -2.63 -12.28
N LEU A 191 15.80 -2.92 -11.04
CA LEU A 191 16.00 -1.91 -9.99
C LEU A 191 17.47 -1.45 -9.87
N ALA A 192 18.37 -1.86 -10.76
CA ALA A 192 19.80 -1.48 -10.70
C ALA A 192 20.01 0.05 -10.70
N SER A 193 19.14 0.78 -11.41
CA SER A 193 19.20 2.25 -11.51
C SER A 193 18.64 2.99 -10.27
N TYR A 194 18.13 2.28 -9.26
CA TYR A 194 17.50 2.85 -8.07
C TYR A 194 18.19 2.39 -6.77
N PRO A 195 19.47 2.74 -6.55
CA PRO A 195 20.25 2.22 -5.43
C PRO A 195 19.71 2.66 -4.06
N THR A 196 19.12 3.87 -3.94
CA THR A 196 18.53 4.35 -2.69
C THR A 196 17.25 3.58 -2.37
N LEU A 197 16.38 3.34 -3.35
CA LEU A 197 15.16 2.54 -3.17
C LEU A 197 15.51 1.11 -2.75
N ARG A 198 16.50 0.48 -3.37
CA ARG A 198 16.96 -0.87 -3.02
C ARG A 198 17.51 -0.94 -1.59
N ARG A 199 18.29 0.07 -1.18
CA ARG A 199 18.81 0.15 0.20
C ARG A 199 17.68 0.26 1.22
N ILE A 200 16.69 1.11 0.95
CA ILE A 200 15.52 1.29 1.83
C ILE A 200 14.67 0.01 1.85
N GLU A 201 14.48 -0.64 0.70
CA GLU A 201 13.80 -1.93 0.62
C GLU A 201 14.44 -2.97 1.54
N ALA A 202 15.77 -3.11 1.46
CA ALA A 202 16.50 -4.06 2.32
C ALA A 202 16.34 -3.72 3.81
N ALA A 203 16.36 -2.44 4.17
CA ALA A 203 16.12 -2.01 5.56
C ALA A 203 14.71 -2.33 6.03
N CYS A 204 13.68 -2.13 5.20
CA CYS A 204 12.30 -2.48 5.50
C CYS A 204 12.14 -4.00 5.67
N GLN A 205 12.68 -4.78 4.75
CA GLN A 205 12.59 -6.26 4.75
C GLN A 205 13.29 -6.91 5.95
N ALA A 206 14.21 -6.21 6.60
CA ALA A 206 14.87 -6.68 7.82
C ALA A 206 13.98 -6.56 9.08
N LEU A 207 12.82 -5.91 8.98
CA LEU A 207 11.91 -5.71 10.10
C LEU A 207 10.76 -6.73 10.09
N ASP A 208 10.54 -7.41 11.21
CA ASP A 208 9.49 -8.42 11.37
C ASP A 208 8.09 -7.90 11.00
N ALA A 209 7.78 -6.63 11.26
CA ALA A 209 6.50 -6.03 10.93
C ALA A 209 6.22 -6.04 9.42
N PHE A 210 7.24 -5.78 8.60
CA PHE A 210 7.13 -5.84 7.16
C PHE A 210 7.02 -7.28 6.65
N ASP A 211 7.76 -8.20 7.26
CA ASP A 211 7.69 -9.62 6.91
C ASP A 211 6.31 -10.20 7.21
N ARG A 212 5.76 -9.99 8.43
CA ARG A 212 4.41 -10.47 8.76
C ARG A 212 3.33 -9.93 7.83
N ALA A 213 3.48 -8.69 7.33
CA ALA A 213 2.53 -8.06 6.43
C ALA A 213 2.65 -8.52 4.97
N ARG A 214 3.70 -9.27 4.59
CA ARG A 214 3.96 -9.72 3.20
C ARG A 214 2.76 -10.47 2.61
N PRO A 215 2.56 -10.33 1.28
CA PRO A 215 1.49 -11.05 0.58
C PRO A 215 1.51 -12.56 0.84
N GLU A 216 2.68 -13.19 0.80
CA GLU A 216 2.86 -14.64 0.96
C GLU A 216 2.49 -15.14 2.37
N ASN A 217 2.50 -14.26 3.38
CA ASN A 217 2.20 -14.59 4.78
C ASN A 217 0.71 -14.36 5.13
N GLN A 218 -0.14 -14.02 4.15
CA GLN A 218 -1.56 -13.77 4.40
C GLN A 218 -2.39 -15.05 4.30
N LEU A 219 -3.51 -15.09 5.04
CA LEU A 219 -4.41 -16.25 5.12
C LEU A 219 -5.01 -16.67 3.76
N ASP A 220 -5.15 -15.71 2.85
CA ASP A 220 -5.70 -15.90 1.51
C ASP A 220 -4.62 -15.99 0.42
N ALA A 221 -3.36 -16.13 0.80
CA ALA A 221 -2.26 -16.36 -0.15
C ALA A 221 -2.43 -17.73 -0.83
N ALA A 222 -2.39 -17.75 -2.18
CA ALA A 222 -2.57 -18.93 -3.03
C ALA A 222 -1.24 -19.35 -3.67
#